data_11607c98a484aa1e73845a83f3939c19
#
_entry.id   11607c98a484aa1e73845a83f3939c19
#
_cell.length_a   1.000
_cell.length_b   1.000
_cell.length_c   1.000
_cell.angle_alpha   90.00
_cell.angle_beta   90.00
_cell.angle_gamma   90.00
#
_symmetry.space_group_name_H-M   'P 1'
#
loop_
_entity.id
_entity.type
_entity.pdbx_description
1 polymer ?
#
loop_
_entity_poly.entity_id
_entity_poly.type
_entity_poly.pdbx_seq_one_letter_code
_entity_poly.pdbx_strand_id
1 'polypeptide(L)'
;REIDAFYQYSEENNQPSYCVILGTDKHSFYRRQFNCAHELGHIILHERYDDLNEIDRDEYRRREDEANAFAAAFLLPARAFGRDVSVYPNKLSHYIQLKKKWNVSIMAMIMRAHSLGYLSPNQYSYLMRQMSMNGYRQKEPLDDTVEYKHPVAFKQAITLLLTTGNMSSGEIMNIFSSNKFSISPELVEDLLNLDPGTLSKRHVEDDNILVFPQHST
;
A
#
# COMPACT_ATOMS: atom_id res chain seq x y z
N ARG A 1 -14.37 4.25 -12.12
CA ARG A 1 -12.93 4.53 -11.94
C ARG A 1 -12.40 3.47 -10.99
N GLU A 2 -11.39 2.75 -11.38
CA GLU A 2 -10.65 1.87 -10.48
C GLU A 2 -9.90 2.75 -9.49
N ILE A 3 -10.02 2.43 -8.20
CA ILE A 3 -9.32 3.14 -7.12
C ILE A 3 -7.98 2.44 -6.92
N ASP A 4 -6.88 3.14 -7.16
CA ASP A 4 -5.53 2.58 -7.03
C ASP A 4 -5.06 2.49 -5.57
N ALA A 5 -5.43 3.49 -4.76
CA ALA A 5 -5.19 3.57 -3.33
C ALA A 5 -6.14 4.57 -2.69
N PHE A 6 -6.35 4.47 -1.39
CA PHE A 6 -6.98 5.48 -0.56
C PHE A 6 -6.62 5.27 0.90
N TYR A 7 -6.72 6.31 1.72
CA TYR A 7 -6.58 6.15 3.17
C TYR A 7 -7.93 6.27 3.86
N GLN A 8 -8.05 5.56 4.96
CA GLN A 8 -9.18 5.64 5.88
C GLN A 8 -8.70 6.11 7.24
N TYR A 9 -9.45 7.00 7.84
CA TYR A 9 -9.24 7.50 9.18
C TYR A 9 -10.22 6.83 10.14
N SER A 10 -9.74 6.51 11.33
CA SER A 10 -10.56 6.14 12.48
C SER A 10 -9.99 6.78 13.75
N GLU A 11 -10.84 7.03 14.73
CA GLU A 11 -10.45 7.55 16.04
C GLU A 11 -11.00 6.64 17.11
N GLU A 12 -10.09 6.07 17.90
CA GLU A 12 -10.43 5.24 19.05
C GLU A 12 -9.75 5.80 20.29
N ASN A 13 -10.52 6.01 21.35
CA ASN A 13 -10.01 6.54 22.65
C ASN A 13 -9.19 7.84 22.47
N ASN A 14 -9.63 8.76 21.60
CA ASN A 14 -8.94 10.00 21.24
C ASN A 14 -7.55 9.77 20.62
N GLN A 15 -7.30 8.60 20.06
CA GLN A 15 -6.09 8.34 19.29
C GLN A 15 -6.42 8.20 17.79
N PRO A 16 -5.83 9.06 16.93
CA PRO A 16 -6.02 8.94 15.48
C PRO A 16 -5.33 7.70 14.94
N SER A 17 -6.03 6.97 14.10
CA SER A 17 -5.49 5.83 13.35
C SER A 17 -5.76 6.03 11.87
N TYR A 18 -4.76 5.75 11.05
CA TYR A 18 -4.84 5.84 9.59
C TYR A 18 -4.55 4.47 8.98
N CYS A 19 -5.39 4.04 8.06
CA CYS A 19 -5.19 2.83 7.29
C CYS A 19 -5.10 3.18 5.81
N VAL A 20 -4.00 2.85 5.16
CA VAL A 20 -3.83 3.01 3.71
C VAL A 20 -4.19 1.69 3.04
N ILE A 21 -5.17 1.73 2.14
CA ILE A 21 -5.68 0.58 1.40
C ILE A 21 -5.15 0.69 -0.03
N LEU A 22 -4.48 -0.37 -0.49
CA LEU A 22 -3.86 -0.42 -1.83
C LEU A 22 -4.62 -1.43 -2.70
N GLY A 23 -5.02 -1.03 -3.91
CA GLY A 23 -5.60 -1.92 -4.90
C GLY A 23 -4.59 -2.99 -5.36
N THR A 24 -5.08 -4.22 -5.58
CA THR A 24 -4.27 -5.36 -6.02
C THR A 24 -4.37 -5.67 -7.50
N ASP A 25 -5.26 -5.01 -8.21
CA ASP A 25 -5.56 -5.19 -9.63
C ASP A 25 -4.43 -4.74 -10.57
N LYS A 26 -3.61 -3.77 -10.14
CA LYS A 26 -2.42 -3.34 -10.87
C LYS A 26 -1.17 -4.00 -10.31
N HIS A 27 -0.62 -4.95 -11.08
CA HIS A 27 0.51 -5.79 -10.67
C HIS A 27 1.88 -5.09 -10.57
N SER A 28 1.97 -3.75 -10.70
CA SER A 28 3.24 -3.05 -10.58
C SER A 28 3.55 -2.66 -9.13
N PHE A 29 4.52 -3.38 -8.53
CA PHE A 29 5.10 -3.03 -7.23
C PHE A 29 5.53 -1.57 -7.14
N TYR A 30 6.17 -1.06 -8.20
CA TYR A 30 6.69 0.30 -8.26
C TYR A 30 5.60 1.38 -8.20
N ARG A 31 4.44 1.13 -8.81
CA ARG A 31 3.27 2.02 -8.74
C ARG A 31 2.65 2.01 -7.35
N ARG A 32 2.53 0.84 -6.73
CA ARG A 32 1.99 0.73 -5.37
C ARG A 32 2.85 1.48 -4.36
N GLN A 33 4.18 1.44 -4.48
CA GLN A 33 5.07 2.23 -3.64
C GLN A 33 4.77 3.72 -3.74
N PHE A 34 4.60 4.22 -4.97
CA PHE A 34 4.28 5.63 -5.20
C PHE A 34 2.90 5.98 -4.64
N ASN A 35 1.89 5.15 -4.88
CA ASN A 35 0.54 5.37 -4.37
C ASN A 35 0.51 5.37 -2.83
N CYS A 36 1.22 4.44 -2.18
CA CYS A 36 1.33 4.43 -0.73
C CYS A 36 1.98 5.71 -0.18
N ALA A 37 3.05 6.18 -0.82
CA ALA A 37 3.69 7.44 -0.44
C ALA A 37 2.82 8.66 -0.72
N HIS A 38 1.97 8.62 -1.76
CA HIS A 38 1.00 9.67 -2.08
C HIS A 38 -0.08 9.77 -0.99
N GLU A 39 -0.68 8.65 -0.59
CA GLU A 39 -1.66 8.62 0.52
C GLU A 39 -1.02 9.10 1.84
N LEU A 40 0.22 8.71 2.10
CA LEU A 40 0.96 9.24 3.24
C LEU A 40 1.13 10.76 3.14
N GLY A 41 1.34 11.30 1.94
CA GLY A 41 1.38 12.73 1.69
C GLY A 41 0.08 13.43 2.08
N HIS A 42 -1.06 12.87 1.71
CA HIS A 42 -2.36 13.40 2.13
C HIS A 42 -2.52 13.37 3.65
N ILE A 43 -2.15 12.28 4.30
CA ILE A 43 -2.25 12.15 5.77
C ILE A 43 -1.42 13.19 6.51
N ILE A 44 -0.22 13.52 6.00
CA ILE A 44 0.72 14.41 6.68
C ILE A 44 0.46 15.88 6.38
N LEU A 45 0.08 16.20 5.14
CA LEU A 45 0.04 17.59 4.65
C LEU A 45 -1.35 18.22 4.73
N HIS A 46 -2.41 17.40 4.70
CA HIS A 46 -3.75 17.94 4.54
C HIS A 46 -4.61 17.68 5.79
N GLU A 47 -5.39 18.68 6.15
CA GLU A 47 -6.45 18.52 7.14
C GLU A 47 -7.54 17.59 6.58
N ARG A 48 -8.16 16.86 7.49
CA ARG A 48 -9.29 16.01 7.15
C ARG A 48 -10.49 16.86 6.78
N TYR A 49 -11.16 16.48 5.71
CA TYR A 49 -12.50 16.95 5.41
C TYR A 49 -13.48 15.82 5.70
N ASP A 50 -14.49 16.13 6.48
CA ASP A 50 -15.57 15.19 6.76
C ASP A 50 -16.47 15.01 5.53
N ASP A 51 -16.47 15.98 4.60
CA ASP A 51 -17.17 15.90 3.31
C ASP A 51 -16.30 16.38 2.15
N LEU A 52 -15.92 15.44 1.25
CA LEU A 52 -15.18 15.72 0.02
C LEU A 52 -15.97 16.61 -0.96
N ASN A 53 -17.29 16.75 -0.79
CA ASN A 53 -18.10 17.61 -1.63
C ASN A 53 -17.97 19.11 -1.26
N GLU A 54 -17.36 19.42 -0.12
CA GLU A 54 -17.10 20.80 0.32
C GLU A 54 -15.82 21.38 -0.25
N ILE A 55 -14.95 20.54 -0.86
CA ILE A 55 -13.67 20.98 -1.43
C ILE A 55 -13.91 21.48 -2.85
N ASP A 56 -13.49 22.70 -3.12
CA ASP A 56 -13.54 23.20 -4.49
C ASP A 56 -12.49 22.46 -5.39
N ARG A 57 -12.69 22.56 -6.70
CA ARG A 57 -11.89 21.84 -7.68
C ARG A 57 -10.41 22.25 -7.69
N ASP A 58 -10.12 23.51 -7.38
CA ASP A 58 -8.76 24.04 -7.42
C ASP A 58 -8.01 23.63 -6.14
N GLU A 59 -8.70 23.62 -5.00
CA GLU A 59 -8.18 23.09 -3.75
C GLU A 59 -7.89 21.58 -3.86
N TYR A 60 -8.79 20.81 -4.46
CA TYR A 60 -8.57 19.38 -4.72
C TYR A 60 -7.32 19.16 -5.57
N ARG A 61 -7.16 19.90 -6.66
CA ARG A 61 -5.96 19.79 -7.51
C ARG A 61 -4.68 20.16 -6.78
N ARG A 62 -4.71 21.23 -5.98
CA ARG A 62 -3.57 21.66 -5.18
C ARG A 62 -3.11 20.54 -4.23
N ARG A 63 -4.04 19.90 -3.53
CA ARG A 63 -3.75 18.79 -2.62
C ARG A 63 -3.17 17.58 -3.34
N GLU A 64 -3.72 17.22 -4.49
CA GLU A 64 -3.18 16.16 -5.34
C GLU A 64 -1.73 16.46 -5.78
N ASP A 65 -1.45 17.70 -6.18
CA ASP A 65 -0.11 18.12 -6.59
C ASP A 65 0.87 18.11 -5.40
N GLU A 66 0.44 18.54 -4.23
CA GLU A 66 1.22 18.50 -2.98
C GLU A 66 1.52 17.06 -2.55
N ALA A 67 0.54 16.16 -2.57
CA ALA A 67 0.73 14.74 -2.26
C ALA A 67 1.67 14.05 -3.27
N ASN A 68 1.54 14.36 -4.55
CA ASN A 68 2.46 13.88 -5.60
C ASN A 68 3.88 14.41 -5.39
N ALA A 69 4.04 15.68 -5.03
CA ALA A 69 5.34 16.28 -4.74
C ALA A 69 5.98 15.67 -3.48
N PHE A 70 5.18 15.41 -2.44
CA PHE A 70 5.62 14.70 -1.25
C PHE A 70 6.11 13.29 -1.59
N ALA A 71 5.30 12.48 -2.28
CA ALA A 71 5.65 11.13 -2.68
C ALA A 71 6.96 11.09 -3.50
N ALA A 72 7.09 12.00 -4.46
CA ALA A 72 8.29 12.12 -5.27
C ALA A 72 9.53 12.53 -4.44
N ALA A 73 9.38 13.41 -3.46
CA ALA A 73 10.47 13.83 -2.59
C ALA A 73 10.87 12.74 -1.59
N PHE A 74 9.88 12.04 -1.04
CA PHE A 74 10.06 10.96 -0.08
C PHE A 74 10.80 9.77 -0.70
N LEU A 75 10.34 9.32 -1.86
CA LEU A 75 10.94 8.17 -2.56
C LEU A 75 12.22 8.50 -3.31
N LEU A 76 12.38 9.73 -3.79
CA LEU A 76 13.50 10.22 -4.60
C LEU A 76 14.10 11.50 -4.00
N PRO A 77 14.81 11.41 -2.85
CA PRO A 77 15.42 12.57 -2.21
C PRO A 77 16.38 13.31 -3.15
N ALA A 78 16.22 14.62 -3.27
CA ALA A 78 16.88 15.45 -4.29
C ALA A 78 18.38 15.23 -4.40
N ARG A 79 19.11 15.21 -3.27
CA ARG A 79 20.56 15.06 -3.26
C ARG A 79 21.02 13.66 -3.69
N ALA A 80 20.35 12.63 -3.23
CA ALA A 80 20.75 11.26 -3.51
C ALA A 80 20.35 10.84 -4.93
N PHE A 81 19.09 11.10 -5.31
CA PHE A 81 18.59 10.82 -6.65
C PHE A 81 19.29 11.68 -7.72
N GLY A 82 19.54 12.95 -7.39
CA GLY A 82 20.23 13.87 -8.29
C GLY A 82 21.62 13.39 -8.70
N ARG A 83 22.40 12.83 -7.79
CA ARG A 83 23.72 12.24 -8.11
C ARG A 83 23.62 11.09 -9.13
N ASP A 84 22.60 10.28 -8.98
CA ASP A 84 22.43 9.12 -9.88
C ASP A 84 21.90 9.57 -11.25
N VAL A 85 20.86 10.41 -11.27
CA VAL A 85 20.20 10.79 -12.52
C VAL A 85 21.05 11.71 -13.39
N SER A 86 21.93 12.53 -12.78
CA SER A 86 22.78 13.48 -13.50
C SER A 86 23.78 12.83 -14.47
N VAL A 87 24.06 11.53 -14.31
CA VAL A 87 25.02 10.81 -15.17
C VAL A 87 24.53 10.72 -16.61
N TYR A 88 23.24 10.39 -16.81
CA TYR A 88 22.62 10.32 -18.14
C TYR A 88 21.14 10.74 -18.06
N PRO A 89 20.84 12.01 -17.77
CA PRO A 89 19.47 12.43 -17.43
C PRO A 89 18.48 12.28 -18.59
N ASN A 90 18.95 12.35 -19.84
CA ASN A 90 18.13 12.29 -21.05
C ASN A 90 18.10 10.91 -21.74
N LYS A 91 18.61 9.85 -21.09
CA LYS A 91 18.62 8.48 -21.64
C LYS A 91 17.60 7.58 -20.95
N LEU A 92 16.59 7.13 -21.68
CA LEU A 92 15.53 6.25 -21.14
C LEU A 92 16.10 4.94 -20.55
N SER A 93 17.13 4.36 -21.19
CA SER A 93 17.81 3.14 -20.69
C SER A 93 18.44 3.35 -19.32
N HIS A 94 18.88 4.55 -18.99
CA HIS A 94 19.41 4.85 -17.68
C HIS A 94 18.33 4.77 -16.59
N TYR A 95 17.13 5.28 -16.86
CA TYR A 95 15.99 5.16 -15.93
C TYR A 95 15.57 3.70 -15.69
N ILE A 96 15.72 2.82 -16.69
CA ILE A 96 15.49 1.39 -16.51
C ILE A 96 16.50 0.80 -15.50
N GLN A 97 17.75 1.25 -15.52
CA GLN A 97 18.75 0.82 -14.50
C GLN A 97 18.45 1.43 -13.13
N LEU A 98 18.08 2.71 -13.08
CA LEU A 98 17.72 3.39 -11.83
C LEU A 98 16.48 2.77 -11.17
N LYS A 99 15.54 2.24 -11.95
CA LYS A 99 14.35 1.56 -11.44
C LYS A 99 14.70 0.39 -10.51
N LYS A 100 15.75 -0.38 -10.83
CA LYS A 100 16.23 -1.46 -9.96
C LYS A 100 16.78 -0.96 -8.62
N LYS A 101 17.38 0.21 -8.62
CA LYS A 101 18.01 0.80 -7.42
C LYS A 101 16.98 1.50 -6.53
N TRP A 102 16.12 2.29 -7.14
CA TRP A 102 15.21 3.18 -6.43
C TRP A 102 13.85 2.56 -6.12
N ASN A 103 13.51 1.45 -6.77
CA ASN A 103 12.19 0.82 -6.65
C ASN A 103 11.02 1.76 -6.94
N VAL A 104 11.22 2.70 -7.87
CA VAL A 104 10.22 3.69 -8.30
C VAL A 104 10.03 3.59 -9.81
N SER A 105 8.83 3.89 -10.30
CA SER A 105 8.50 3.84 -11.71
C SER A 105 9.38 4.79 -12.55
N ILE A 106 9.67 4.41 -13.78
CA ILE A 106 10.44 5.23 -14.73
C ILE A 106 9.75 6.58 -14.94
N MET A 107 8.43 6.57 -15.05
CA MET A 107 7.61 7.78 -15.19
C MET A 107 7.84 8.75 -14.03
N ALA A 108 7.73 8.29 -12.79
CA ALA A 108 7.91 9.12 -11.60
C ALA A 108 9.35 9.66 -11.51
N MET A 109 10.36 8.86 -11.86
CA MET A 109 11.75 9.30 -11.91
C MET A 109 11.99 10.38 -12.98
N ILE A 110 11.41 10.27 -14.16
CA ILE A 110 11.50 11.31 -15.22
C ILE A 110 10.83 12.60 -14.74
N MET A 111 9.65 12.52 -14.15
CA MET A 111 8.95 13.69 -13.60
C MET A 111 9.77 14.34 -12.49
N ARG A 112 10.35 13.56 -11.58
CA ARG A 112 11.22 14.07 -10.52
C ARG A 112 12.49 14.70 -11.06
N ALA A 113 13.14 14.09 -12.05
CA ALA A 113 14.33 14.66 -12.69
C ALA A 113 14.03 16.02 -13.35
N HIS A 114 12.85 16.15 -13.97
CA HIS A 114 12.40 17.41 -14.53
C HIS A 114 12.13 18.46 -13.45
N SER A 115 11.43 18.11 -12.37
CA SER A 115 11.14 19.03 -11.26
C SER A 115 12.40 19.51 -10.53
N LEU A 116 13.44 18.68 -10.52
CA LEU A 116 14.76 19.04 -9.97
C LEU A 116 15.68 19.80 -10.93
N GLY A 117 15.23 20.05 -12.17
CA GLY A 117 16.00 20.80 -13.18
C GLY A 117 17.09 20.01 -13.91
N TYR A 118 17.13 18.66 -13.75
CA TYR A 118 18.07 17.80 -14.49
C TYR A 118 17.63 17.56 -15.94
N LEU A 119 16.37 17.87 -16.29
CA LEU A 119 15.83 17.80 -17.63
C LEU A 119 15.26 19.16 -18.06
N SER A 120 15.67 19.62 -19.22
CA SER A 120 14.98 20.74 -19.87
C SER A 120 13.57 20.31 -20.33
N PRO A 121 12.66 21.27 -20.61
CA PRO A 121 11.32 20.94 -21.12
C PRO A 121 11.34 20.09 -22.39
N ASN A 122 12.30 20.35 -23.30
CA ASN A 122 12.44 19.56 -24.54
C ASN A 122 12.92 18.13 -24.26
N GLN A 123 13.87 17.94 -23.35
CA GLN A 123 14.37 16.62 -22.95
C GLN A 123 13.27 15.82 -22.22
N TYR A 124 12.52 16.46 -21.33
CA TYR A 124 11.35 15.86 -20.69
C TYR A 124 10.32 15.39 -21.72
N SER A 125 9.92 16.29 -22.64
CA SER A 125 8.96 15.96 -23.70
C SER A 125 9.45 14.82 -24.60
N TYR A 126 10.75 14.78 -24.90
CA TYR A 126 11.36 13.70 -25.65
C TYR A 126 11.26 12.36 -24.93
N LEU A 127 11.64 12.29 -23.65
CA LEU A 127 11.52 11.07 -22.84
C LEU A 127 10.07 10.61 -22.70
N MET A 128 9.14 11.52 -22.48
CA MET A 128 7.71 11.21 -22.39
C MET A 128 7.16 10.63 -23.69
N ARG A 129 7.65 11.10 -24.85
CA ARG A 129 7.33 10.53 -26.15
C ARG A 129 7.90 9.13 -26.30
N GLN A 130 9.15 8.91 -25.90
CA GLN A 130 9.76 7.57 -25.89
C GLN A 130 8.98 6.60 -25.00
N MET A 131 8.54 7.02 -23.80
CA MET A 131 7.68 6.23 -22.93
C MET A 131 6.40 5.78 -23.64
N SER A 132 5.77 6.71 -24.37
CA SER A 132 4.54 6.42 -25.12
C SER A 132 4.79 5.46 -26.29
N MET A 133 5.83 5.71 -27.08
CA MET A 133 6.18 4.90 -28.27
C MET A 133 6.54 3.46 -27.89
N ASN A 134 7.15 3.25 -26.73
CA ASN A 134 7.52 1.92 -26.24
C ASN A 134 6.39 1.23 -25.43
N GLY A 135 5.22 1.84 -25.31
CA GLY A 135 4.11 1.29 -24.52
C GLY A 135 4.33 1.35 -23.00
N TYR A 136 5.37 2.05 -22.52
CA TYR A 136 5.76 2.08 -21.10
C TYR A 136 4.80 2.88 -20.22
N ARG A 137 3.84 3.59 -20.82
CA ARG A 137 2.75 4.21 -20.03
C ARG A 137 1.81 3.19 -19.40
N GLN A 138 1.64 2.04 -20.05
CA GLN A 138 0.80 0.96 -19.56
C GLN A 138 1.61 -0.03 -18.73
N LYS A 139 2.75 -0.49 -19.25
CA LYS A 139 3.63 -1.47 -18.63
C LYS A 139 5.08 -1.08 -18.84
N GLU A 140 5.76 -0.78 -17.76
CA GLU A 140 7.17 -0.43 -17.81
C GLU A 140 8.07 -1.69 -17.79
N PRO A 141 9.31 -1.59 -18.30
CA PRO A 141 10.30 -2.64 -18.08
C PRO A 141 10.44 -2.95 -16.59
N LEU A 142 10.63 -4.24 -16.28
CA LEU A 142 10.80 -4.77 -14.93
C LEU A 142 9.53 -4.78 -14.04
N ASP A 143 8.36 -4.39 -14.53
CA ASP A 143 7.13 -4.44 -13.72
C ASP A 143 6.80 -5.86 -13.25
N ASP A 144 7.15 -6.89 -14.03
CA ASP A 144 6.92 -8.29 -13.68
C ASP A 144 8.10 -8.95 -12.93
N THR A 145 9.19 -8.22 -12.69
CA THR A 145 10.41 -8.83 -12.11
C THR A 145 10.45 -8.79 -10.60
N VAL A 146 9.63 -7.96 -10.00
CA VAL A 146 9.51 -7.86 -8.54
C VAL A 146 8.22 -8.53 -8.12
N GLU A 147 8.37 -9.68 -7.51
CA GLU A 147 7.26 -10.37 -6.87
C GLU A 147 6.72 -9.50 -5.72
N TYR A 148 5.42 -9.27 -5.72
CA TYR A 148 4.78 -8.54 -4.63
C TYR A 148 4.95 -9.34 -3.34
N LYS A 149 5.72 -8.81 -2.42
CA LYS A 149 5.78 -9.35 -1.06
C LYS A 149 4.63 -8.76 -0.26
N HIS A 150 3.70 -9.60 0.12
CA HIS A 150 2.64 -9.20 1.04
C HIS A 150 3.24 -8.65 2.34
N PRO A 151 2.60 -7.64 2.97
CA PRO A 151 2.99 -7.19 4.30
C PRO A 151 2.98 -8.37 5.27
N VAL A 152 4.10 -8.63 5.93
CA VAL A 152 4.24 -9.80 6.81
C VAL A 152 4.12 -9.47 8.30
N ALA A 153 4.17 -8.19 8.67
CA ALA A 153 4.18 -7.76 10.06
C ALA A 153 2.93 -8.22 10.84
N PHE A 154 1.75 -8.05 10.26
CA PHE A 154 0.50 -8.51 10.87
C PHE A 154 0.42 -10.03 10.94
N LYS A 155 0.81 -10.74 9.87
CA LYS A 155 0.90 -12.21 9.89
C LYS A 155 1.81 -12.69 11.02
N GLN A 156 2.98 -12.11 11.16
CA GLN A 156 3.95 -12.45 12.22
C GLN A 156 3.39 -12.14 13.60
N ALA A 157 2.76 -10.98 13.80
CA ALA A 157 2.17 -10.59 15.08
C ALA A 157 1.04 -11.55 15.49
N ILE A 158 0.09 -11.84 14.59
CA ILE A 158 -1.02 -12.76 14.86
C ILE A 158 -0.50 -14.17 15.13
N THR A 159 0.44 -14.66 14.32
CA THR A 159 1.05 -15.97 14.54
C THR A 159 1.72 -16.04 15.91
N LEU A 160 2.44 -14.99 16.31
CA LEU A 160 3.08 -14.92 17.63
C LEU A 160 2.04 -14.94 18.75
N LEU A 161 0.99 -14.14 18.69
CA LEU A 161 -0.07 -14.09 19.69
C LEU A 161 -0.75 -15.46 19.87
N LEU A 162 -1.06 -16.14 18.78
CA LEU A 162 -1.68 -17.47 18.79
C LEU A 162 -0.72 -18.55 19.32
N THR A 163 0.55 -18.54 18.90
CA THR A 163 1.52 -19.58 19.30
C THR A 163 1.99 -19.44 20.73
N THR A 164 2.04 -18.21 21.26
CA THR A 164 2.38 -17.97 22.66
C THR A 164 1.19 -18.15 23.61
N GLY A 165 -0.01 -18.38 23.08
CA GLY A 165 -1.25 -18.51 23.86
C GLY A 165 -1.70 -17.20 24.53
N ASN A 166 -1.15 -16.05 24.11
CA ASN A 166 -1.53 -14.75 24.66
C ASN A 166 -2.93 -14.31 24.20
N MET A 167 -3.38 -14.80 23.04
CA MET A 167 -4.72 -14.57 22.52
C MET A 167 -5.20 -15.80 21.75
N SER A 168 -6.48 -16.08 21.86
CA SER A 168 -7.20 -17.06 21.04
C SER A 168 -7.64 -16.43 19.70
N SER A 169 -7.94 -17.26 18.71
CA SER A 169 -8.51 -16.80 17.43
C SER A 169 -9.83 -16.04 17.62
N GLY A 170 -10.65 -16.45 18.58
CA GLY A 170 -11.90 -15.76 18.94
C GLY A 170 -11.66 -14.35 19.49
N GLU A 171 -10.68 -14.17 20.36
CA GLU A 171 -10.32 -12.85 20.90
C GLU A 171 -9.77 -11.93 19.83
N ILE A 172 -8.93 -12.45 18.93
CA ILE A 172 -8.43 -11.71 17.76
C ILE A 172 -9.61 -11.28 16.87
N MET A 173 -10.53 -12.18 16.56
CA MET A 173 -11.71 -11.85 15.75
C MET A 173 -12.63 -10.83 16.43
N ASN A 174 -12.75 -10.85 17.75
CA ASN A 174 -13.50 -9.83 18.49
C ASN A 174 -12.91 -8.43 18.32
N ILE A 175 -11.59 -8.30 18.26
CA ILE A 175 -10.93 -7.00 17.98
C ILE A 175 -11.36 -6.46 16.60
N PHE A 176 -11.37 -7.30 15.59
CA PHE A 176 -11.78 -6.90 14.23
C PHE A 176 -13.28 -6.62 14.12
N SER A 177 -14.11 -7.26 14.93
CA SER A 177 -15.58 -7.14 14.89
C SER A 177 -16.15 -6.07 15.83
N SER A 178 -15.34 -5.47 16.72
CA SER A 178 -15.82 -4.59 17.81
C SER A 178 -16.41 -3.26 17.34
N ASN A 179 -16.19 -2.83 16.10
CA ASN A 179 -16.54 -1.52 15.60
C ASN A 179 -17.63 -1.50 14.52
N LYS A 180 -18.76 -2.14 14.77
CA LYS A 180 -19.95 -2.13 13.88
C LYS A 180 -19.79 -2.84 12.53
N PHE A 181 -18.63 -3.44 12.25
CA PHE A 181 -18.40 -4.22 11.05
C PHE A 181 -18.33 -5.70 11.41
N SER A 182 -19.22 -6.50 10.82
CA SER A 182 -19.06 -7.96 10.86
C SER A 182 -18.13 -8.35 9.73
N ILE A 183 -16.92 -8.77 10.08
CA ILE A 183 -15.93 -9.27 9.14
C ILE A 183 -15.77 -10.77 9.35
N SER A 184 -15.74 -11.57 8.27
CA SER A 184 -15.54 -13.01 8.42
C SER A 184 -14.08 -13.36 8.69
N PRO A 185 -13.79 -14.45 9.43
CA PRO A 185 -12.42 -14.91 9.65
C PRO A 185 -11.64 -15.14 8.35
N GLU A 186 -12.28 -15.69 7.33
CA GLU A 186 -11.68 -15.97 6.03
C GLU A 186 -11.24 -14.68 5.34
N LEU A 187 -12.04 -13.61 5.44
CA LEU A 187 -11.67 -12.31 4.89
C LEU A 187 -10.49 -11.68 5.63
N VAL A 188 -10.43 -11.81 6.96
CA VAL A 188 -9.27 -11.36 7.75
C VAL A 188 -8.02 -12.16 7.39
N GLU A 189 -8.15 -13.48 7.24
CA GLU A 189 -7.06 -14.36 6.81
C GLU A 189 -6.50 -13.92 5.45
N ASP A 190 -7.37 -13.64 4.49
CA ASP A 190 -6.98 -13.19 3.14
C ASP A 190 -6.31 -11.80 3.18
N LEU A 191 -6.91 -10.83 3.85
CA LEU A 191 -6.38 -9.46 3.97
C LEU A 191 -5.00 -9.43 4.63
N LEU A 192 -4.78 -10.28 5.64
CA LEU A 192 -3.53 -10.32 6.40
C LEU A 192 -2.55 -11.38 5.88
N ASN A 193 -2.91 -12.05 4.78
CA ASN A 193 -2.14 -13.13 4.17
C ASN A 193 -1.79 -14.24 5.19
N LEU A 194 -2.75 -14.58 6.06
CA LEU A 194 -2.65 -15.71 6.98
C LEU A 194 -2.90 -17.02 6.23
N ASP A 195 -2.46 -18.11 6.81
CA ASP A 195 -2.79 -19.42 6.26
C ASP A 195 -4.29 -19.72 6.50
N PRO A 196 -5.02 -20.25 5.51
CA PRO A 196 -6.45 -20.56 5.65
C PRO A 196 -6.72 -21.43 6.90
N GLY A 197 -7.73 -21.07 7.67
CA GLY A 197 -8.07 -21.79 8.90
C GLY A 197 -7.30 -21.34 10.15
N THR A 198 -6.46 -20.30 10.04
CA THR A 198 -5.73 -19.74 11.20
C THR A 198 -6.68 -19.12 12.23
N LEU A 199 -7.69 -18.40 11.77
CA LEU A 199 -8.70 -17.72 12.59
C LEU A 199 -10.05 -18.41 12.54
N SER A 200 -10.36 -19.14 11.47
CA SER A 200 -11.63 -19.81 11.25
C SER A 200 -11.73 -21.19 11.90
N LYS A 201 -10.62 -21.78 12.34
CA LYS A 201 -10.70 -23.00 13.16
C LYS A 201 -11.40 -22.67 14.48
N ARG A 202 -12.66 -23.08 14.58
CA ARG A 202 -13.27 -23.25 15.90
C ARG A 202 -12.34 -24.16 16.69
N HIS A 203 -11.82 -23.71 17.83
CA HIS A 203 -11.39 -24.63 18.86
C HIS A 203 -12.60 -25.54 19.10
N VAL A 204 -12.50 -26.77 18.69
CA VAL A 204 -13.34 -27.81 19.27
C VAL A 204 -12.89 -27.83 20.72
N GLU A 205 -13.58 -27.07 21.58
CA GLU A 205 -13.56 -27.35 22.99
C GLU A 205 -13.88 -28.82 23.08
N ASP A 206 -13.01 -29.60 23.73
CA ASP A 206 -13.29 -30.99 24.05
C ASP A 206 -14.69 -31.04 24.63
N ASP A 207 -15.67 -31.41 23.81
CA ASP A 207 -16.99 -31.78 24.31
C ASP A 207 -16.73 -32.93 25.28
N ASN A 208 -16.69 -32.62 26.59
CA ASN A 208 -16.80 -33.59 27.64
C ASN A 208 -18.11 -34.32 27.42
N ILE A 209 -18.04 -35.40 26.67
CA ILE A 209 -19.14 -36.33 26.49
C ILE A 209 -19.35 -36.92 27.88
N LEU A 210 -20.33 -36.41 28.61
CA LEU A 210 -20.84 -37.03 29.81
C LEU A 210 -21.48 -38.38 29.43
N VAL A 211 -20.70 -39.44 29.54
CA VAL A 211 -21.23 -40.81 29.42
C VAL A 211 -22.06 -41.09 30.66
N PHE A 212 -23.38 -41.07 30.50
CA PHE A 212 -24.30 -41.52 31.54
C PHE A 212 -24.16 -43.02 31.71
N PRO A 213 -24.00 -43.55 32.96
CA PRO A 213 -23.99 -44.97 33.19
C PRO A 213 -25.35 -45.57 32.88
N GLN A 214 -25.38 -46.57 31.99
CA GLN A 214 -26.59 -47.36 31.74
C GLN A 214 -26.88 -48.18 32.99
N HIS A 215 -28.02 -47.96 33.60
CA HIS A 215 -28.56 -48.84 34.64
C HIS A 215 -28.97 -50.17 33.95
N SER A 216 -28.25 -51.24 34.37
CA SER A 216 -28.65 -52.61 34.07
C SER A 216 -29.81 -52.98 35.03
N THR A 217 -30.94 -53.38 34.44
CA THR A 217 -32.04 -54.13 35.12
C THR A 217 -31.78 -55.61 35.02
#